data_26d5bc0253dd3066f5e008504ca9fb34
#
_entry.id   26d5bc0253dd3066f5e008504ca9fb34
#
_cell.length_a   1.000
_cell.length_b   1.000
_cell.length_c   1.000
_cell.angle_alpha   90.00
_cell.angle_beta   90.00
_cell.angle_gamma   90.00
#
_symmetry.space_group_name_H-M   'P 1'
#
loop_
_entity.id
_entity.type
_entity.pdbx_description
1 polymer ?
#
loop_
_entity_poly.entity_id
_entity_poly.type
_entity_poly.pdbx_seq_one_letter_code
_entity_poly.pdbx_strand_id
1 'polypeptide(L)'
;VLTSTGPVLAEERGRVTNLPLPRYVSLKAAEGNVRRGPSLSHRIDWVYTRRGVPLQITAEFGHWRQVRDRDGAGGWVHYSLLSGVRTVIVDQDMLPLLRAPRRESEVLAKAEAGVIARLGECSIDWCRISADGAAGWVPKAAIWGVDADEIRE
;
A
#
# COMPACT_ATOMS: atom_id res chain seq x y z
N VAL A 1 -41.41 -3.48 17.54
CA VAL A 1 -40.15 -2.84 17.18
C VAL A 1 -39.52 -3.66 16.08
N LEU A 2 -39.51 -3.09 14.87
CA LEU A 2 -38.85 -3.71 13.73
C LEU A 2 -37.37 -3.34 13.78
N THR A 3 -36.53 -4.26 14.20
CA THR A 3 -35.09 -4.12 14.02
C THR A 3 -34.75 -4.47 12.57
N SER A 4 -34.50 -3.44 11.76
CA SER A 4 -33.95 -3.63 10.43
C SER A 4 -32.47 -4.00 10.57
N THR A 5 -32.16 -5.29 10.47
CA THR A 5 -30.78 -5.70 10.26
C THR A 5 -30.49 -5.58 8.75
N GLY A 6 -29.78 -4.52 8.38
CA GLY A 6 -29.23 -4.41 7.03
C GLY A 6 -28.31 -5.60 6.72
N PRO A 7 -28.10 -5.94 5.44
CA PRO A 7 -27.18 -7.01 5.09
C PRO A 7 -25.78 -6.66 5.61
N VAL A 8 -25.19 -7.55 6.42
CA VAL A 8 -23.79 -7.46 6.79
C VAL A 8 -23.01 -7.92 5.58
N LEU A 9 -22.28 -6.99 4.94
CA LEU A 9 -21.38 -7.33 3.85
C LEU A 9 -20.21 -8.11 4.45
N ALA A 10 -20.09 -9.37 4.05
CA ALA A 10 -18.94 -10.17 4.40
C ALA A 10 -17.69 -9.52 3.81
N GLU A 11 -16.60 -9.50 4.57
CA GLU A 11 -15.31 -9.06 4.08
C GLU A 11 -14.90 -9.92 2.87
N GLU A 12 -14.53 -9.28 1.77
CA GLU A 12 -14.02 -9.99 0.61
C GLU A 12 -12.65 -10.56 0.93
N ARG A 13 -12.43 -11.82 0.55
CA ARG A 13 -11.18 -12.53 0.79
C ARG A 13 -10.64 -13.13 -0.48
N GLY A 14 -9.31 -13.24 -0.55
CA GLY A 14 -8.62 -13.83 -1.68
C GLY A 14 -8.96 -15.30 -1.87
N ARG A 15 -9.17 -15.70 -3.11
CA ARG A 15 -9.57 -17.07 -3.49
C ARG A 15 -8.47 -18.09 -3.19
N VAL A 16 -7.21 -17.64 -3.16
CA VAL A 16 -6.03 -18.48 -2.95
C VAL A 16 -5.52 -18.40 -1.53
N THR A 17 -5.32 -17.18 -1.02
CA THR A 17 -4.69 -16.93 0.29
C THR A 17 -5.68 -16.90 1.44
N ASN A 18 -6.97 -16.64 1.17
CA ASN A 18 -8.00 -16.34 2.16
C ASN A 18 -7.67 -15.11 3.01
N LEU A 19 -6.81 -14.23 2.52
CA LEU A 19 -6.50 -12.96 3.16
C LEU A 19 -7.50 -11.88 2.71
N PRO A 20 -7.70 -10.83 3.53
CA PRO A 20 -8.61 -9.75 3.16
C PRO A 20 -8.26 -9.09 1.83
N LEU A 21 -9.29 -8.70 1.08
CA LEU A 21 -9.18 -7.90 -0.13
C LEU A 21 -10.04 -6.64 0.00
N PRO A 22 -9.54 -5.47 -0.43
CA PRO A 22 -8.17 -5.24 -0.89
C PRO A 22 -7.17 -5.25 0.27
N ARG A 23 -5.89 -5.48 -0.06
CA ARG A 23 -4.81 -5.38 0.92
C ARG A 23 -3.56 -4.82 0.27
N TYR A 24 -2.70 -4.19 1.07
CA TYR A 24 -1.46 -3.61 0.59
C TYR A 24 -0.28 -4.56 0.70
N VAL A 25 0.56 -4.52 -0.33
CA VAL A 25 1.84 -5.22 -0.42
C VAL A 25 2.86 -4.29 -1.06
N SER A 26 4.08 -4.74 -1.23
CA SER A 26 5.11 -3.99 -1.96
C SER A 26 5.75 -4.85 -3.04
N LEU A 27 6.33 -4.19 -4.04
CA LEU A 27 7.10 -4.86 -5.08
C LEU A 27 8.43 -5.30 -4.50
N LYS A 28 8.68 -6.60 -4.49
CA LYS A 28 9.92 -7.19 -3.99
C LYS A 28 11.05 -7.08 -5.01
N ALA A 29 10.71 -7.29 -6.28
CA ALA A 29 11.67 -7.32 -7.38
C ALA A 29 12.05 -5.91 -7.83
N ALA A 30 13.21 -5.78 -8.50
CA ALA A 30 13.62 -4.53 -9.13
C ALA A 30 12.77 -4.21 -10.36
N GLU A 31 12.24 -5.23 -11.01
CA GLU A 31 11.33 -5.12 -12.15
C GLU A 31 10.17 -6.09 -11.99
N GLY A 32 8.98 -5.65 -12.34
CA GLY A 32 7.78 -6.50 -12.29
C GLY A 32 6.92 -6.32 -13.53
N ASN A 33 6.77 -7.39 -14.30
CA ASN A 33 5.89 -7.39 -15.47
C ASN A 33 4.43 -7.37 -15.02
N VAL A 34 3.66 -6.43 -15.56
CA VAL A 34 2.23 -6.29 -15.33
C VAL A 34 1.50 -6.72 -16.60
N ARG A 35 0.69 -7.75 -16.48
CA ARG A 35 0.00 -8.36 -17.61
C ARG A 35 -1.47 -8.03 -17.62
N ARG A 36 -2.06 -8.13 -18.78
CA ARG A 36 -3.49 -7.87 -18.97
C ARG A 36 -4.38 -8.91 -18.29
N GLY A 37 -3.90 -10.13 -18.12
CA GLY A 37 -4.64 -11.20 -17.49
C GLY A 37 -3.74 -12.14 -16.69
N PRO A 38 -4.34 -13.07 -15.94
CA PRO A 38 -3.64 -13.90 -14.98
C PRO A 38 -2.96 -15.13 -15.60
N SER A 39 -2.09 -14.93 -16.57
CA SER A 39 -1.25 -16.00 -17.13
C SER A 39 -0.09 -15.43 -17.95
N LEU A 40 0.92 -16.27 -18.21
CA LEU A 40 2.06 -15.91 -19.05
C LEU A 40 1.67 -15.68 -20.51
N SER A 41 0.50 -16.16 -20.96
CA SER A 41 0.02 -15.96 -22.31
C SER A 41 -0.58 -14.58 -22.57
N HIS A 42 -0.89 -13.83 -21.51
CA HIS A 42 -1.38 -12.47 -21.65
C HIS A 42 -0.22 -11.50 -21.87
N ARG A 43 -0.48 -10.48 -22.68
CA ARG A 43 0.54 -9.47 -22.99
C ARG A 43 0.97 -8.70 -21.75
N ILE A 44 2.22 -8.25 -21.76
CA ILE A 44 2.74 -7.30 -20.77
C ILE A 44 2.26 -5.91 -21.19
N ASP A 45 1.48 -5.27 -20.32
CA ASP A 45 1.01 -3.89 -20.55
C ASP A 45 2.07 -2.87 -20.16
N TRP A 46 2.82 -3.16 -19.09
CA TRP A 46 3.95 -2.34 -18.62
C TRP A 46 4.85 -3.08 -17.63
N VAL A 47 5.90 -2.41 -17.18
CA VAL A 47 6.83 -2.96 -16.21
C VAL A 47 7.01 -1.96 -15.07
N TYR A 48 6.80 -2.41 -13.83
CA TYR A 48 7.20 -1.63 -12.66
C TYR A 48 8.71 -1.73 -12.49
N THR A 49 9.36 -0.59 -12.28
CA THR A 49 10.83 -0.51 -12.17
C THR A 49 11.31 0.03 -10.83
N ARG A 50 10.42 0.28 -9.88
CA ARG A 50 10.78 0.77 -8.55
C ARG A 50 10.55 -0.30 -7.50
N ARG A 51 11.67 -0.84 -6.97
CA ARG A 51 11.61 -1.78 -5.85
C ARG A 51 10.94 -1.11 -4.64
N GLY A 52 10.05 -1.84 -3.98
CA GLY A 52 9.36 -1.36 -2.79
C GLY A 52 8.11 -0.55 -3.07
N VAL A 53 7.76 -0.27 -4.33
CA VAL A 53 6.54 0.50 -4.61
C VAL A 53 5.33 -0.17 -3.96
N PRO A 54 4.49 0.59 -3.23
CA PRO A 54 3.29 0.02 -2.64
C PRO A 54 2.26 -0.30 -3.71
N LEU A 55 1.62 -1.45 -3.57
CA LEU A 55 0.59 -1.94 -4.47
C LEU A 55 -0.57 -2.47 -3.64
N GLN A 56 -1.77 -2.34 -4.16
CA GLN A 56 -2.97 -2.88 -3.53
C GLN A 56 -3.45 -4.09 -4.32
N ILE A 57 -3.52 -5.26 -3.67
CA ILE A 57 -4.06 -6.46 -4.28
C ILE A 57 -5.59 -6.37 -4.23
N THR A 58 -6.23 -6.51 -5.38
CA THR A 58 -7.69 -6.43 -5.52
C THR A 58 -8.34 -7.77 -5.88
N ALA A 59 -7.56 -8.74 -6.41
CA ALA A 59 -8.05 -10.06 -6.76
C ALA A 59 -6.89 -11.06 -6.81
N GLU A 60 -7.25 -12.33 -6.72
CA GLU A 60 -6.30 -13.46 -6.79
C GLU A 60 -6.81 -14.49 -7.78
N PHE A 61 -5.89 -15.07 -8.55
CA PHE A 61 -6.17 -16.20 -9.43
C PHE A 61 -4.91 -17.07 -9.55
N GLY A 62 -4.90 -18.26 -8.95
CA GLY A 62 -3.73 -19.12 -8.93
C GLY A 62 -2.50 -18.41 -8.36
N HIS A 63 -1.42 -18.38 -9.10
CA HIS A 63 -0.19 -17.68 -8.74
C HIS A 63 -0.20 -16.19 -9.07
N TRP A 64 -1.32 -15.67 -9.54
CA TRP A 64 -1.44 -14.29 -10.02
C TRP A 64 -2.22 -13.43 -9.04
N ARG A 65 -1.81 -12.16 -8.99
CA ARG A 65 -2.46 -11.15 -8.16
C ARG A 65 -2.78 -9.95 -9.03
N GLN A 66 -4.05 -9.53 -9.00
CA GLN A 66 -4.41 -8.25 -9.60
C GLN A 66 -4.04 -7.14 -8.65
N VAL A 67 -3.27 -6.16 -9.13
CA VAL A 67 -2.78 -5.07 -8.32
C VAL A 67 -3.19 -3.72 -8.90
N ARG A 68 -3.21 -2.72 -8.04
CA ARG A 68 -3.44 -1.32 -8.39
C ARG A 68 -2.42 -0.47 -7.64
N ASP A 69 -1.84 0.51 -8.35
CA ASP A 69 -0.91 1.46 -7.75
C ASP A 69 -1.62 2.74 -7.30
N ARG A 70 -0.83 3.69 -6.76
CA ARG A 70 -1.31 4.97 -6.30
C ARG A 70 -2.06 5.76 -7.38
N ASP A 71 -1.67 5.63 -8.63
CA ASP A 71 -2.28 6.36 -9.76
C ASP A 71 -3.52 5.66 -10.31
N GLY A 72 -3.90 4.51 -9.73
CA GLY A 72 -5.04 3.73 -10.15
C GLY A 72 -4.73 2.77 -11.30
N ALA A 73 -3.51 2.75 -11.78
CA ALA A 73 -3.07 1.85 -12.82
C ALA A 73 -2.73 0.47 -12.21
N GLY A 74 -2.89 -0.59 -12.97
CA GLY A 74 -2.62 -1.93 -12.47
C GLY A 74 -2.77 -3.00 -13.53
N GLY A 75 -2.86 -4.21 -13.07
CA GLY A 75 -2.99 -5.42 -13.86
C GLY A 75 -2.56 -6.63 -13.05
N TRP A 76 -2.20 -7.69 -13.74
CA TRP A 76 -1.87 -8.97 -13.11
C TRP A 76 -0.36 -9.17 -13.01
N VAL A 77 0.12 -9.46 -11.80
CA VAL A 77 1.52 -9.75 -11.53
C VAL A 77 1.64 -11.11 -10.87
N HIS A 78 2.79 -11.77 -11.08
CA HIS A 78 3.06 -13.04 -10.41
C HIS A 78 3.36 -12.79 -8.93
N TYR A 79 2.83 -13.63 -8.05
CA TYR A 79 2.96 -13.44 -6.60
C TYR A 79 4.41 -13.39 -6.12
N SER A 80 5.33 -14.07 -6.82
CA SER A 80 6.74 -14.10 -6.45
C SER A 80 7.42 -12.74 -6.54
N LEU A 81 6.81 -11.78 -7.23
CA LEU A 81 7.32 -10.41 -7.36
C LEU A 81 6.90 -9.51 -6.18
N LEU A 82 6.05 -10.00 -5.29
CA LEU A 82 5.44 -9.22 -4.22
C LEU A 82 5.99 -9.65 -2.86
N SER A 83 5.97 -8.69 -1.93
CA SER A 83 6.37 -8.87 -0.53
C SER A 83 5.28 -8.36 0.40
N GLY A 84 5.13 -9.01 1.55
CA GLY A 84 4.26 -8.52 2.62
C GLY A 84 4.84 -7.34 3.39
N VAL A 85 6.07 -6.93 3.11
CA VAL A 85 6.66 -5.74 3.71
C VAL A 85 5.86 -4.52 3.30
N ARG A 86 5.38 -3.77 4.28
CA ARG A 86 4.50 -2.62 4.04
C ARG A 86 5.32 -1.37 3.76
N THR A 87 5.01 -0.76 2.63
CA THR A 87 5.57 0.53 2.23
C THR A 87 4.44 1.49 1.91
N VAL A 88 4.77 2.77 1.87
CA VAL A 88 3.86 3.83 1.46
C VAL A 88 4.59 4.77 0.50
N ILE A 89 3.83 5.52 -0.27
CA ILE A 89 4.36 6.57 -1.12
C ILE A 89 3.87 7.94 -0.59
N VAL A 90 4.79 8.90 -0.55
CA VAL A 90 4.50 10.25 -0.08
C VAL A 90 3.69 10.99 -1.15
N ASP A 91 2.50 11.47 -0.77
CA ASP A 91 1.59 12.18 -1.66
C ASP A 91 1.74 13.71 -1.61
N GLN A 92 2.17 14.23 -0.47
CA GLN A 92 2.37 15.67 -0.27
C GLN A 92 3.84 16.02 -0.44
N ASP A 93 4.17 16.98 -1.31
CA ASP A 93 5.55 17.38 -1.52
C ASP A 93 6.13 18.05 -0.28
N MET A 94 7.42 17.79 -0.02
CA MET A 94 8.13 18.30 1.16
C MET A 94 7.39 18.03 2.46
N LEU A 95 6.88 16.81 2.60
CA LEU A 95 6.13 16.37 3.76
C LEU A 95 7.02 16.35 5.00
N PRO A 96 6.68 17.12 6.06
CA PRO A 96 7.45 17.08 7.30
C PRO A 96 7.30 15.74 8.02
N LEU A 97 8.44 15.15 8.40
CA LEU A 97 8.51 13.99 9.28
C LEU A 97 8.73 14.51 10.70
N LEU A 98 7.78 14.26 11.58
CA LEU A 98 7.73 14.85 12.91
C LEU A 98 8.23 13.88 13.99
N ARG A 99 8.79 14.43 15.06
CA ARG A 99 9.27 13.65 16.20
C ARG A 99 8.13 12.89 16.91
N ALA A 100 6.96 13.50 16.98
CA ALA A 100 5.79 12.93 17.65
C ALA A 100 4.55 13.10 16.75
N PRO A 101 3.49 12.29 16.95
CA PRO A 101 2.28 12.34 16.13
C PRO A 101 1.37 13.52 16.50
N ARG A 102 1.85 14.73 16.30
CA ARG A 102 1.10 15.98 16.53
C ARG A 102 1.70 17.08 15.66
N ARG A 103 0.86 17.99 15.20
CA ARG A 103 1.22 19.01 14.22
C ARG A 103 2.30 19.98 14.66
N GLU A 104 2.34 20.32 15.95
CA GLU A 104 3.31 21.27 16.52
C GLU A 104 4.64 20.62 16.92
N SER A 105 4.79 19.32 16.69
CA SER A 105 6.03 18.61 16.99
C SER A 105 7.19 19.06 16.11
N GLU A 106 8.42 18.87 16.60
CA GLU A 106 9.64 19.19 15.87
C GLU A 106 9.73 18.44 14.56
N VAL A 107 10.10 19.15 13.49
CA VAL A 107 10.37 18.58 12.16
C VAL A 107 11.78 17.99 12.16
N LEU A 108 11.88 16.68 11.93
CA LEU A 108 13.16 15.97 11.87
C LEU A 108 13.74 15.94 10.47
N ALA A 109 12.88 15.86 9.45
CA ALA A 109 13.25 15.76 8.04
C ALA A 109 12.03 16.11 7.18
N LYS A 110 12.23 16.25 5.88
CA LYS A 110 11.15 16.44 4.91
C LYS A 110 11.30 15.44 3.78
N ALA A 111 10.18 14.88 3.32
CA ALA A 111 10.15 13.93 2.23
C ALA A 111 9.50 14.56 1.00
N GLU A 112 10.16 14.43 -0.15
CA GLU A 112 9.59 14.86 -1.42
C GLU A 112 8.42 13.96 -1.83
N ALA A 113 7.49 14.50 -2.60
CA ALA A 113 6.40 13.71 -3.17
C ALA A 113 6.98 12.57 -4.02
N GLY A 114 6.37 11.39 -3.93
CA GLY A 114 6.81 10.21 -4.67
C GLY A 114 7.87 9.37 -3.97
N VAL A 115 8.39 9.81 -2.82
CA VAL A 115 9.32 9.00 -2.02
C VAL A 115 8.59 7.77 -1.50
N ILE A 116 9.24 6.61 -1.66
CA ILE A 116 8.77 5.35 -1.09
C ILE A 116 9.40 5.19 0.29
N ALA A 117 8.56 5.03 1.30
CA ALA A 117 8.98 4.89 2.68
C ALA A 117 8.45 3.60 3.30
N ARG A 118 9.17 3.07 4.27
CA ARG A 118 8.73 1.93 5.04
C ARG A 118 7.67 2.36 6.05
N LEU A 119 6.59 1.60 6.14
CA LEU A 119 5.50 1.87 7.06
C LEU A 119 5.81 1.25 8.43
N GLY A 120 5.75 2.07 9.48
CA GLY A 120 5.88 1.64 10.86
C GLY A 120 4.55 1.64 11.59
N GLU A 121 4.55 2.16 12.82
CA GLU A 121 3.35 2.29 13.64
C GLU A 121 2.32 3.22 13.01
N CYS A 122 1.04 2.92 13.19
CA CYS A 122 -0.04 3.82 12.81
C CYS A 122 -1.06 3.92 13.94
N SER A 123 -1.41 5.14 14.30
CA SER A 123 -2.63 5.46 15.05
C SER A 123 -3.76 5.73 14.07
N ILE A 124 -4.89 6.23 14.55
CA ILE A 124 -6.02 6.50 13.66
C ILE A 124 -5.68 7.57 12.61
N ASP A 125 -4.92 8.61 12.98
CA ASP A 125 -4.66 9.76 12.10
C ASP A 125 -3.20 9.87 11.65
N TRP A 126 -2.28 9.13 12.25
CA TRP A 126 -0.85 9.29 12.05
C TRP A 126 -0.16 7.96 11.80
N CYS A 127 0.90 8.00 10.98
CA CYS A 127 1.80 6.85 10.81
C CYS A 127 3.26 7.30 10.95
N ARG A 128 4.09 6.41 11.49
CA ARG A 128 5.53 6.60 11.49
C ARG A 128 6.07 5.95 10.23
N ILE A 129 6.88 6.69 9.48
CA ILE A 129 7.51 6.20 8.26
C ILE A 129 9.02 6.40 8.32
N SER A 130 9.76 5.62 7.52
CA SER A 130 11.21 5.74 7.43
C SER A 130 11.70 5.53 6.01
N ALA A 131 12.68 6.35 5.61
CA ALA A 131 13.33 6.25 4.30
C ALA A 131 14.72 6.88 4.39
N ASP A 132 15.71 6.24 3.78
CA ASP A 132 17.07 6.77 3.63
C ASP A 132 17.69 7.28 4.95
N GLY A 133 17.49 6.55 6.03
CA GLY A 133 18.04 6.90 7.34
C GLY A 133 17.26 7.95 8.11
N ALA A 134 16.21 8.54 7.55
CA ALA A 134 15.31 9.46 8.22
C ALA A 134 14.03 8.74 8.64
N ALA A 135 13.45 9.14 9.76
CA ALA A 135 12.20 8.60 10.25
C ALA A 135 11.39 9.67 10.98
N GLY A 136 10.07 9.54 10.98
CA GLY A 136 9.22 10.43 11.73
C GLY A 136 7.74 10.15 11.47
N TRP A 137 6.91 10.91 12.18
CA TRP A 137 5.46 10.80 12.13
C TRP A 137 4.90 11.73 11.06
N VAL A 138 3.94 11.21 10.30
CA VAL A 138 3.25 11.96 9.24
C VAL A 138 1.74 11.75 9.37
N PRO A 139 0.92 12.71 8.92
CA PRO A 139 -0.52 12.48 8.81
C PRO A 139 -0.79 11.34 7.84
N LYS A 140 -1.68 10.43 8.23
CA LYS A 140 -2.05 9.28 7.39
C LYS A 140 -2.59 9.72 6.03
N ALA A 141 -3.30 10.85 5.98
CA ALA A 141 -3.85 11.41 4.74
C ALA A 141 -2.79 11.91 3.75
N ALA A 142 -1.53 12.09 4.17
CA ALA A 142 -0.44 12.58 3.33
C ALA A 142 0.34 11.46 2.63
N ILE A 143 -0.03 10.21 2.85
CA ILE A 143 0.64 9.02 2.28
C ILE A 143 -0.38 8.08 1.66
N TRP A 144 0.07 7.29 0.69
CA TRP A 144 -0.73 6.22 0.08
C TRP A 144 -0.11 4.86 0.36
N GLY A 145 -0.93 3.88 0.72
CA GLY A 145 -0.48 2.52 0.99
C GLY A 145 -0.93 2.01 2.37
N VAL A 146 -1.80 2.73 3.04
CA VAL A 146 -2.38 2.39 4.33
C VAL A 146 -3.86 2.72 4.34
N ASP A 147 -4.68 1.87 4.95
CA ASP A 147 -6.11 2.15 5.09
C ASP A 147 -6.36 3.24 6.13
N ALA A 148 -7.40 4.05 5.92
CA ALA A 148 -7.73 5.19 6.79
C ALA A 148 -7.99 4.77 8.24
N ASP A 149 -8.49 3.56 8.46
CA ASP A 149 -8.82 3.00 9.77
C ASP A 149 -7.77 2.03 10.31
N GLU A 150 -6.67 1.86 9.60
CA GLU A 150 -5.65 0.87 9.95
C GLU A 150 -4.83 1.33 11.17
N ILE A 151 -4.74 0.45 12.16
CA ILE A 151 -3.91 0.65 13.35
C ILE A 151 -2.76 -0.36 13.31
N ARG A 152 -1.54 0.09 13.56
CA ARG A 152 -0.34 -0.74 13.58
C ARG A 152 0.49 -0.42 14.81
N GLU A 153 0.93 -1.45 15.49
CA GLU A 153 1.83 -1.35 16.63
C GLU A 153 3.27 -1.66 16.28
#